data_05783812a46e3bfabd705b98e8e1ae6d
#
_entry.id   05783812a46e3bfabd705b98e8e1ae6d
#
_cell.length_a   1.000
_cell.length_b   1.000
_cell.length_c   1.000
_cell.angle_alpha   90.00
_cell.angle_beta   90.00
_cell.angle_gamma   90.00
#
_symmetry.space_group_name_H-M   'P 1'
#
loop_
_entity.id
_entity.type
_entity.pdbx_description
1 polymer ?
#
loop_
_entity_poly.entity_id
_entity_poly.type
_entity_poly.pdbx_seq_one_letter_code
_entity_poly.pdbx_strand_id
1 'polypeptide(L)'
;MEVAVERSKQAGEIRVRWAWVEPMVWTDRMLAALETGVQGGVWFSLIDKVTSLRGLRAAWGQVQRNQGSGGVDRETIDQFGREAGSRLSKLSEQLKNGTYQPLPVRRVYIPKPDGKKRPLGIPAVRDRIVQAAVRNVLEPIFEWEFCEHSYGFRPGRGAKD
;
A
#
# COMPACT_ATOMS: atom_id res chain seq x y z
N MET A 1 10.72 4.92 -36.11
CA MET A 1 9.51 5.61 -35.61
C MET A 1 8.42 4.65 -35.15
N GLU A 2 8.12 3.59 -35.90
CA GLU A 2 7.08 2.59 -35.51
C GLU A 2 7.30 1.96 -34.12
N VAL A 3 8.51 1.51 -33.79
CA VAL A 3 8.83 0.87 -32.50
C VAL A 3 8.58 1.80 -31.29
N ALA A 4 8.80 3.10 -31.45
CA ALA A 4 8.58 4.08 -30.39
C ALA A 4 7.08 4.35 -30.17
N VAL A 5 6.28 4.36 -31.25
CA VAL A 5 4.82 4.53 -31.20
C VAL A 5 4.15 3.30 -30.58
N GLU A 6 4.62 2.10 -30.93
CA GLU A 6 4.07 0.84 -30.40
C GLU A 6 4.39 0.69 -28.90
N ARG A 7 5.60 1.03 -28.46
CA ARG A 7 5.96 1.08 -27.02
C ARG A 7 5.14 2.11 -26.25
N SER A 8 4.82 3.25 -26.86
CA SER A 8 3.98 4.28 -26.24
C SER A 8 2.53 3.83 -26.09
N LYS A 9 1.98 3.12 -27.08
CA LYS A 9 0.62 2.54 -27.00
C LYS A 9 0.54 1.45 -25.92
N GLN A 10 1.49 0.51 -25.89
CA GLN A 10 1.58 -0.54 -24.87
C GLN A 10 1.70 0.05 -23.46
N ALA A 11 2.52 1.09 -23.27
CA ALA A 11 2.63 1.76 -21.98
C ALA A 11 1.32 2.42 -21.54
N GLY A 12 0.57 3.01 -22.47
CA GLY A 12 -0.75 3.58 -22.21
C GLY A 12 -1.78 2.52 -21.79
N GLU A 13 -1.82 1.39 -22.48
CA GLU A 13 -2.71 0.28 -22.16
C GLU A 13 -2.39 -0.35 -20.79
N ILE A 14 -1.12 -0.55 -20.47
CA ILE A 14 -0.66 -1.03 -19.17
C ILE A 14 -1.11 -0.07 -18.06
N ARG A 15 -0.91 1.23 -18.23
CA ARG A 15 -1.27 2.23 -17.22
C ARG A 15 -2.79 2.29 -16.99
N VAL A 16 -3.61 2.12 -18.01
CA VAL A 16 -5.08 2.05 -17.87
C VAL A 16 -5.50 0.81 -17.08
N ARG A 17 -4.92 -0.35 -17.37
CA ARG A 17 -5.21 -1.62 -16.67
C ARG A 17 -4.82 -1.57 -15.19
N TRP A 18 -3.70 -0.91 -14.88
CA TRP A 18 -3.14 -0.78 -13.56
C TRP A 18 -3.36 0.61 -12.94
N ALA A 19 -4.46 1.30 -13.33
CA ALA A 19 -4.73 2.67 -12.87
C ALA A 19 -4.88 2.81 -11.34
N TRP A 20 -5.24 1.74 -10.65
CA TRP A 20 -5.38 1.68 -9.21
C TRP A 20 -4.05 1.53 -8.45
N VAL A 21 -2.98 1.15 -9.15
CA VAL A 21 -1.66 0.92 -8.56
C VAL A 21 -0.95 2.25 -8.27
N GLU A 22 -0.27 2.32 -7.14
CA GLU A 22 0.49 3.51 -6.74
C GLU A 22 1.68 3.78 -7.71
N PRO A 23 1.61 4.83 -8.53
CA PRO A 23 2.61 5.08 -9.58
C PRO A 23 3.98 5.49 -9.02
N MET A 24 4.03 5.92 -7.75
CA MET A 24 5.29 6.22 -7.09
C MET A 24 6.06 4.96 -6.67
N VAL A 25 5.40 3.82 -6.62
CA VAL A 25 5.98 2.51 -6.26
C VAL A 25 6.22 1.66 -7.50
N TRP A 26 5.23 1.62 -8.40
CA TRP A 26 5.25 0.79 -9.59
C TRP A 26 5.40 1.61 -10.87
N THR A 27 6.48 1.40 -11.60
CA THR A 27 6.68 1.99 -12.93
C THR A 27 6.00 1.13 -14.00
N ASP A 28 5.73 1.71 -15.17
CA ASP A 28 5.12 0.97 -16.29
C ASP A 28 5.96 -0.25 -16.72
N ARG A 29 7.30 -0.13 -16.66
CA ARG A 29 8.20 -1.25 -16.90
C ARG A 29 8.04 -2.39 -15.90
N MET A 30 7.81 -2.07 -14.62
CA MET A 30 7.57 -3.10 -13.60
C MET A 30 6.21 -3.76 -13.77
N LEU A 31 5.19 -2.98 -14.14
CA LEU A 31 3.85 -3.50 -14.44
C LEU A 31 3.86 -4.40 -15.68
N ALA A 32 4.59 -4.01 -16.72
CA ALA A 32 4.80 -4.87 -17.89
C ALA A 32 5.48 -6.20 -17.51
N ALA A 33 6.45 -6.17 -16.60
CA ALA A 33 7.12 -7.38 -16.11
C ALA A 33 6.19 -8.29 -15.29
N LEU A 34 5.15 -7.76 -14.62
CA LEU A 34 4.11 -8.57 -14.00
C LEU A 34 3.35 -9.40 -15.04
N GLU A 35 3.00 -8.80 -16.17
CA GLU A 35 2.20 -9.44 -17.22
C GLU A 35 3.02 -10.44 -18.07
N THR A 36 4.28 -10.11 -18.34
CA THR A 36 5.15 -10.91 -19.23
C THR A 36 6.06 -11.90 -18.50
N GLY A 37 6.04 -11.86 -17.17
CA GLY A 37 6.95 -12.62 -16.32
C GLY A 37 8.19 -11.84 -15.94
N VAL A 38 8.68 -12.08 -14.73
CA VAL A 38 9.93 -11.50 -14.21
C VAL A 38 11.10 -12.35 -14.66
N GLN A 39 12.14 -11.74 -15.19
CA GLN A 39 13.36 -12.46 -15.57
C GLN A 39 13.90 -13.25 -14.38
N GLY A 40 14.09 -14.56 -14.55
CA GLY A 40 14.54 -15.45 -13.51
C GLY A 40 13.47 -15.84 -12.48
N GLY A 41 12.20 -15.45 -12.65
CA GLY A 41 11.10 -15.80 -11.76
C GLY A 41 11.19 -15.23 -10.33
N VAL A 42 12.08 -14.28 -10.08
CA VAL A 42 12.36 -13.72 -8.76
C VAL A 42 12.24 -12.20 -8.76
N TRP A 43 11.49 -11.66 -7.81
CA TRP A 43 11.42 -10.22 -7.55
C TRP A 43 12.60 -9.78 -6.68
N PHE A 44 13.33 -8.76 -7.14
CA PHE A 44 14.43 -8.17 -6.37
C PHE A 44 14.02 -6.84 -5.74
N SER A 45 14.61 -6.54 -4.59
CA SER A 45 14.50 -5.22 -3.96
C SER A 45 13.07 -4.75 -3.64
N LEU A 46 12.14 -5.67 -3.35
CA LEU A 46 10.78 -5.30 -2.93
C LEU A 46 10.80 -4.55 -1.60
N ILE A 47 11.65 -4.96 -0.67
CA ILE A 47 11.79 -4.30 0.64
C ILE A 47 12.30 -2.88 0.49
N ASP A 48 13.20 -2.60 -0.47
CA ASP A 48 13.69 -1.25 -0.73
C ASP A 48 12.58 -0.30 -1.16
N LYS A 49 11.57 -0.80 -1.86
CA LYS A 49 10.39 -0.01 -2.24
C LYS A 49 9.54 0.34 -1.02
N VAL A 50 9.36 -0.59 -0.10
CA VAL A 50 8.63 -0.38 1.16
C VAL A 50 9.37 0.64 2.04
N THR A 51 10.68 0.49 2.19
CA THR A 51 11.50 1.33 3.09
C THR A 51 11.87 2.67 2.48
N SER A 52 11.66 2.86 1.17
CA SER A 52 11.99 4.10 0.48
C SER A 52 11.15 5.27 0.98
N LEU A 53 11.75 6.44 1.10
CA LEU A 53 11.03 7.66 1.48
C LEU A 53 9.92 8.00 0.47
N ARG A 54 10.11 7.67 -0.81
CA ARG A 54 9.12 7.85 -1.87
C ARG A 54 7.89 6.96 -1.63
N GLY A 55 8.09 5.68 -1.34
CA GLY A 55 7.02 4.72 -1.03
C GLY A 55 6.27 5.10 0.25
N LEU A 56 6.99 5.51 1.30
CA LEU A 56 6.39 5.96 2.55
C LEU A 56 5.58 7.26 2.40
N ARG A 57 6.01 8.20 1.54
CA ARG A 57 5.23 9.41 1.22
C ARG A 57 3.93 9.07 0.48
N ALA A 58 3.97 8.15 -0.47
CA ALA A 58 2.76 7.66 -1.14
C ALA A 58 1.79 7.01 -0.15
N ALA A 59 2.30 6.14 0.72
CA ALA A 59 1.54 5.49 1.79
C ALA A 59 0.95 6.49 2.79
N TRP A 60 1.72 7.52 3.18
CA TRP A 60 1.22 8.61 4.01
C TRP A 60 0.05 9.33 3.36
N GLY A 61 0.15 9.69 2.08
CA GLY A 61 -0.94 10.32 1.34
C GLY A 61 -2.22 9.49 1.34
N GLN A 62 -2.12 8.16 1.27
CA GLN A 62 -3.28 7.26 1.38
C GLN A 62 -3.86 7.25 2.80
N VAL A 63 -3.01 7.13 3.82
CA VAL A 63 -3.45 7.17 5.23
C VAL A 63 -4.11 8.51 5.56
N GLN A 64 -3.58 9.60 5.05
CA GLN A 64 -4.14 10.94 5.22
C GLN A 64 -5.52 11.07 4.57
N ARG A 65 -5.70 10.59 3.35
CA ARG A 65 -7.02 10.58 2.67
C ARG A 65 -8.05 9.70 3.38
N ASN A 66 -7.62 8.56 3.89
CA ASN A 66 -8.51 7.61 4.59
C ASN A 66 -8.91 8.05 5.99
N GLN A 67 -8.22 9.03 6.56
CA GLN A 67 -8.49 9.55 7.90
C GLN A 67 -8.53 8.45 8.99
N GLY A 68 -9.23 8.69 10.09
CA GLY A 68 -9.46 7.74 11.17
C GLY A 68 -8.79 8.13 12.48
N SER A 69 -9.15 7.42 13.53
CA SER A 69 -8.68 7.71 14.90
C SER A 69 -7.22 7.31 15.11
N GLY A 70 -6.57 7.92 16.09
CA GLY A 70 -5.25 7.52 16.57
C GLY A 70 -5.25 6.13 17.20
N GLY A 71 -4.09 5.47 17.18
CA GLY A 71 -3.86 4.17 17.77
C GLY A 71 -3.74 4.20 19.30
N VAL A 72 -2.93 3.32 19.84
CA VAL A 72 -2.66 3.24 21.29
C VAL A 72 -1.93 4.48 21.82
N ASP A 73 -1.09 5.09 21.01
CA ASP A 73 -0.37 6.35 21.25
C ASP A 73 -1.27 7.59 21.19
N ARG A 74 -2.51 7.45 20.73
CA ARG A 74 -3.49 8.50 20.51
C ARG A 74 -3.06 9.60 19.53
N GLU A 75 -1.97 9.40 18.80
CA GLU A 75 -1.51 10.33 17.79
C GLU A 75 -2.53 10.41 16.64
N THR A 76 -2.97 11.63 16.32
CA THR A 76 -3.91 11.89 15.22
C THR A 76 -3.18 12.04 13.88
N ILE A 77 -3.93 11.93 12.78
CA ILE A 77 -3.44 12.20 11.43
C ILE A 77 -2.85 13.61 11.33
N ASP A 78 -3.54 14.60 11.90
CA ASP A 78 -3.10 16.01 11.86
C ASP A 78 -1.81 16.23 12.67
N GLN A 79 -1.69 15.59 13.84
CA GLN A 79 -0.48 15.66 14.65
C GLN A 79 0.71 15.07 13.91
N PHE A 80 0.55 13.90 13.31
CA PHE A 80 1.60 13.30 12.47
C PHE A 80 1.94 14.20 11.28
N GLY A 81 0.92 14.79 10.64
CA GLY A 81 1.05 15.65 9.46
C GLY A 81 1.89 16.90 9.67
N ARG A 82 1.87 17.48 10.86
CA ARG A 82 2.69 18.66 11.20
C ARG A 82 4.18 18.44 11.02
N GLU A 83 4.65 17.23 11.24
CA GLU A 83 6.07 16.85 11.15
C GLU A 83 6.29 15.66 10.20
N ALA A 84 5.38 15.45 9.23
CA ALA A 84 5.39 14.26 8.38
C ALA A 84 6.75 14.03 7.70
N GLY A 85 7.41 15.08 7.23
CA GLY A 85 8.70 14.98 6.55
C GLY A 85 9.79 14.32 7.41
N SER A 86 10.01 14.84 8.62
CA SER A 86 11.00 14.31 9.55
C SER A 86 10.63 12.92 10.08
N ARG A 87 9.34 12.71 10.37
CA ARG A 87 8.84 11.42 10.86
C ARG A 87 8.93 10.31 9.82
N LEU A 88 8.63 10.58 8.55
CA LEU A 88 8.79 9.63 7.46
C LEU A 88 10.27 9.30 7.21
N SER A 89 11.17 10.30 7.31
CA SER A 89 12.61 10.05 7.20
C SER A 89 13.12 9.12 8.32
N LYS A 90 12.71 9.38 9.56
CA LYS A 90 13.02 8.52 10.70
C LYS A 90 12.46 7.12 10.55
N LEU A 91 11.22 7.01 10.06
CA LEU A 91 10.57 5.72 9.80
C LEU A 91 11.31 4.92 8.72
N SER A 92 11.71 5.58 7.61
CA SER A 92 12.52 4.98 6.55
C SER A 92 13.85 4.43 7.11
N GLU A 93 14.53 5.20 7.96
CA GLU A 93 15.77 4.78 8.60
C GLU A 93 15.58 3.58 9.54
N GLN A 94 14.54 3.61 10.37
CA GLN A 94 14.22 2.49 11.26
C GLN A 94 13.91 1.21 10.49
N LEU A 95 13.18 1.29 9.40
CA LEU A 95 12.87 0.15 8.54
C LEU A 95 14.13 -0.41 7.87
N LYS A 96 15.02 0.44 7.36
CA LYS A 96 16.28 0.03 6.72
C LYS A 96 17.25 -0.62 7.70
N ASN A 97 17.30 -0.12 8.93
CA ASN A 97 18.21 -0.62 9.96
C ASN A 97 17.60 -1.79 10.76
N GLY A 98 16.37 -2.21 10.48
CA GLY A 98 15.70 -3.30 11.20
C GLY A 98 15.34 -2.95 12.66
N THR A 99 15.33 -1.67 13.02
CA THR A 99 15.02 -1.19 14.38
C THR A 99 13.56 -0.78 14.56
N TYR A 100 12.75 -0.86 13.48
CA TYR A 100 11.34 -0.57 13.55
C TYR A 100 10.61 -1.61 14.40
N GLN A 101 9.81 -1.12 15.36
CA GLN A 101 8.94 -1.95 16.19
C GLN A 101 7.51 -1.42 16.09
N PRO A 102 6.54 -2.22 15.64
CA PRO A 102 5.13 -1.81 15.60
C PRO A 102 4.58 -1.65 17.02
N LEU A 103 3.66 -0.71 17.19
CA LEU A 103 2.95 -0.54 18.45
C LEU A 103 1.78 -1.53 18.55
N PRO A 104 1.34 -1.89 19.77
CA PRO A 104 0.09 -2.63 19.97
C PRO A 104 -1.08 -1.88 19.35
N VAL A 105 -2.07 -2.61 18.84
CA VAL A 105 -3.31 -2.00 18.34
C VAL A 105 -4.20 -1.54 19.51
N ARG A 106 -4.84 -0.40 19.36
CA ARG A 106 -5.85 0.07 20.29
C ARG A 106 -7.15 -0.69 20.04
N ARG A 107 -7.63 -1.47 21.01
CA ARG A 107 -8.88 -2.22 20.89
C ARG A 107 -10.07 -1.31 21.15
N VAL A 108 -11.04 -1.31 20.25
CA VAL A 108 -12.34 -0.64 20.37
C VAL A 108 -13.44 -1.65 20.06
N TYR A 109 -14.58 -1.56 20.74
CA TYR A 109 -15.71 -2.43 20.49
C TYR A 109 -16.78 -1.71 19.68
N ILE A 110 -17.16 -2.29 18.54
CA ILE A 110 -18.21 -1.76 17.67
C ILE A 110 -19.48 -2.56 17.89
N PRO A 111 -20.65 -1.90 18.16
CA PRO A 111 -21.92 -2.59 18.29
C PRO A 111 -22.32 -3.25 16.95
N LYS A 112 -22.90 -4.43 17.03
CA LYS A 112 -23.55 -5.14 15.92
C LYS A 112 -25.05 -4.93 15.96
N PRO A 113 -25.76 -5.12 14.82
CA PRO A 113 -27.23 -5.04 14.78
C PRO A 113 -27.93 -6.03 15.71
N ASP A 114 -27.30 -7.17 16.03
CA ASP A 114 -27.78 -8.21 16.96
C ASP A 114 -27.54 -7.89 18.45
N GLY A 115 -27.11 -6.67 18.77
CA GLY A 115 -26.80 -6.23 20.13
C GLY A 115 -25.44 -6.70 20.67
N LYS A 116 -24.72 -7.57 19.97
CA LYS A 116 -23.37 -7.99 20.32
C LYS A 116 -22.35 -6.93 19.95
N LYS A 117 -21.14 -7.05 20.49
CA LYS A 117 -20.01 -6.18 20.16
C LYS A 117 -18.93 -6.97 19.42
N ARG A 118 -18.32 -6.37 18.40
CA ARG A 118 -17.13 -6.91 17.75
C ARG A 118 -15.90 -6.09 18.14
N PRO A 119 -14.77 -6.73 18.44
CA PRO A 119 -13.52 -6.01 18.64
C PRO A 119 -12.98 -5.47 17.31
N LEU A 120 -12.45 -4.25 17.33
CA LEU A 120 -11.70 -3.63 16.24
C LEU A 120 -10.35 -3.20 16.80
N GLY A 121 -9.26 -3.58 16.12
CA GLY A 121 -7.91 -3.11 16.41
C GLY A 121 -7.57 -1.89 15.55
N ILE A 122 -7.21 -0.77 16.18
CA ILE A 122 -6.80 0.45 15.51
C ILE A 122 -5.28 0.59 15.65
N PRO A 123 -4.50 0.43 14.57
CA PRO A 123 -3.06 0.64 14.59
C PRO A 123 -2.70 2.12 14.75
N ALA A 124 -1.50 2.41 15.25
CA ALA A 124 -0.94 3.75 15.26
C ALA A 124 -0.78 4.31 13.83
N VAL A 125 -0.77 5.63 13.69
CA VAL A 125 -0.65 6.29 12.37
C VAL A 125 0.59 5.82 11.64
N ARG A 126 1.76 5.78 12.31
CA ARG A 126 3.01 5.31 11.72
C ARG A 126 2.94 3.86 11.22
N ASP A 127 2.22 3.00 11.95
CA ASP A 127 2.10 1.58 11.60
C ASP A 127 1.14 1.39 10.42
N ARG A 128 0.09 2.22 10.33
CA ARG A 128 -0.78 2.27 9.13
C ARG A 128 -0.01 2.69 7.87
N ILE A 129 0.96 3.60 8.00
CA ILE A 129 1.82 4.01 6.88
C ILE A 129 2.67 2.83 6.41
N VAL A 130 3.31 2.10 7.34
CA VAL A 130 4.10 0.91 6.99
C VAL A 130 3.23 -0.16 6.33
N GLN A 131 2.04 -0.44 6.90
CA GLN A 131 1.09 -1.39 6.31
C GLN A 131 0.66 -0.98 4.89
N ALA A 132 0.37 0.31 4.67
CA ALA A 132 0.02 0.83 3.35
C ALA A 132 1.20 0.73 2.38
N ALA A 133 2.44 0.99 2.82
CA ALA A 133 3.63 0.85 2.00
C ALA A 133 3.86 -0.61 1.59
N VAL A 134 3.70 -1.56 2.51
CA VAL A 134 3.77 -3.01 2.21
C VAL A 134 2.68 -3.41 1.22
N ARG A 135 1.44 -2.98 1.47
CA ARG A 135 0.30 -3.25 0.57
C ARG A 135 0.57 -2.73 -0.84
N ASN A 136 1.03 -1.49 -0.99
CA ASN A 136 1.32 -0.89 -2.29
C ASN A 136 2.36 -1.67 -3.10
N VAL A 137 3.26 -2.38 -2.44
CA VAL A 137 4.26 -3.22 -3.10
C VAL A 137 3.71 -4.59 -3.45
N LEU A 138 2.96 -5.23 -2.53
CA LEU A 138 2.54 -6.62 -2.67
C LEU A 138 1.22 -6.78 -3.45
N GLU A 139 0.29 -5.85 -3.31
CA GLU A 139 -1.06 -5.97 -3.88
C GLU A 139 -1.05 -6.22 -5.40
N PRO A 140 -0.27 -5.51 -6.25
CA PRO A 140 -0.22 -5.80 -7.67
C PRO A 140 0.31 -7.20 -8.02
N ILE A 141 1.27 -7.70 -7.24
CA ILE A 141 1.84 -9.05 -7.44
C ILE A 141 0.78 -10.11 -7.18
N PHE A 142 0.09 -10.02 -6.04
CA PHE A 142 -0.96 -10.98 -5.68
C PHE A 142 -2.22 -10.84 -6.54
N GLU A 143 -2.57 -9.61 -6.94
CA GLU A 143 -3.74 -9.38 -7.80
C GLU A 143 -3.61 -10.12 -9.13
N TRP A 144 -2.42 -10.22 -9.69
CA TRP A 144 -2.15 -10.97 -10.91
C TRP A 144 -2.34 -12.48 -10.74
N GLU A 145 -2.08 -13.01 -9.55
CA GLU A 145 -2.15 -14.44 -9.23
C GLU A 145 -3.56 -14.89 -8.77
N PHE A 146 -4.44 -13.98 -8.39
CA PHE A 146 -5.76 -14.34 -7.90
C PHE A 146 -6.67 -14.88 -9.00
N CYS A 147 -7.38 -15.97 -8.69
CA CYS A 147 -8.39 -16.52 -9.59
C CYS A 147 -9.58 -15.57 -9.76
N GLU A 148 -10.32 -15.74 -10.88
CA GLU A 148 -11.45 -14.87 -11.23
C GLU A 148 -12.58 -14.87 -10.19
N HIS A 149 -12.77 -15.96 -9.46
CA HIS A 149 -13.80 -16.10 -8.44
C HIS A 149 -13.41 -15.55 -7.05
N SER A 150 -12.24 -14.94 -6.92
CA SER A 150 -11.80 -14.27 -5.70
C SER A 150 -12.26 -12.80 -5.74
N TYR A 151 -13.16 -12.40 -4.84
CA TYR A 151 -13.75 -11.05 -4.84
C TYR A 151 -13.35 -10.19 -3.65
N GLY A 152 -13.05 -10.80 -2.50
CA GLY A 152 -12.82 -10.08 -1.26
C GLY A 152 -11.53 -9.25 -1.28
N PHE A 153 -11.63 -7.98 -0.90
CA PHE A 153 -10.49 -7.05 -0.74
C PHE A 153 -9.66 -6.80 -1.99
N ARG A 154 -10.22 -7.02 -3.17
CA ARG A 154 -9.56 -6.77 -4.46
C ARG A 154 -9.98 -5.42 -5.05
N PRO A 155 -9.06 -4.71 -5.77
CA PRO A 155 -9.38 -3.47 -6.46
C PRO A 155 -10.47 -3.67 -7.51
N GLY A 156 -11.49 -2.81 -7.48
CA GLY A 156 -12.58 -2.83 -8.48
C GLY A 156 -13.50 -4.05 -8.43
N ARG A 157 -13.38 -4.89 -7.40
CA ARG A 157 -14.27 -6.05 -7.21
C ARG A 157 -15.01 -5.95 -5.88
N GLY A 158 -16.25 -6.42 -5.85
CA GLY A 158 -17.11 -6.40 -4.68
C GLY A 158 -17.92 -7.67 -4.50
N ALA A 159 -18.54 -7.85 -3.34
CA ALA A 159 -19.37 -9.02 -3.04
C ALA A 159 -20.66 -9.12 -3.89
N LYS A 160 -20.91 -8.14 -4.76
CA LYS A 160 -22.09 -8.10 -5.65
C LYS A 160 -21.73 -8.41 -7.12
N ASP A 161 -20.45 -8.59 -7.42
CA ASP A 161 -19.98 -8.99 -8.74
C ASP A 161 -19.94 -10.51 -8.83
#